data_abd0706bab18e8883a691e35cbed4461
#
_entry.id   abd0706bab18e8883a691e35cbed4461
#
_cell.length_a   1.000
_cell.length_b   1.000
_cell.length_c   1.000
_cell.angle_alpha   90.00
_cell.angle_beta   90.00
_cell.angle_gamma   90.00
#
_symmetry.space_group_name_H-M   'P 1'
#
loop_
_entity.id
_entity.type
_entity.pdbx_description
1 polymer ?
#
loop_
_entity_poly.entity_id
_entity_poly.type
_entity_poly.pdbx_seq_one_letter_code
_entity_poly.pdbx_strand_id
1 'polypeptide(L)'
;MRNIRIATFEVGEPIPVYVGVVITTLPEAGGVCFDRDHIVIVDPADSVDMIVDRAMLKLLDIRDAAILIGIDPGEHTGVAAVAGDVVLSTHRVPAVEVYQTVDRIMQSIPARSVNIRIGHGARLIRTQLINSLLKLGVRIELVDETGTTPTGGRDLDIRAAIKIAHLKGVSVGQQSITPTSGEIRLIQDHSREQSVGELTISRVLAERVATGKLSLRDAISIQRNAEEMDTEC
;
A
#
# COMPACT_ATOMS: atom_id res chain seq x y z
N MET A 1 1.78 16.25 3.94
CA MET A 1 3.14 16.68 3.57
C MET A 1 3.97 16.80 4.83
N ARG A 2 5.03 15.99 4.97
CA ARG A 2 5.90 16.06 6.15
C ARG A 2 6.82 17.27 5.99
N ASN A 3 6.81 18.20 6.93
CA ASN A 3 7.66 19.38 6.90
C ASN A 3 9.06 19.02 7.46
N ILE A 4 9.87 18.33 6.63
CA ILE A 4 11.23 17.90 6.98
C ILE A 4 12.18 18.94 6.42
N ARG A 5 13.10 19.46 7.28
CA ARG A 5 14.23 20.28 6.84
C ARG A 5 15.40 19.35 6.49
N ILE A 6 15.97 19.53 5.33
CA ILE A 6 17.12 18.75 4.86
C ILE A 6 18.32 19.70 4.77
N ALA A 7 19.47 19.22 5.23
CA ALA A 7 20.77 19.89 5.05
C ALA A 7 21.80 18.85 4.60
N THR A 8 22.79 19.27 3.83
CA THR A 8 23.90 18.44 3.36
C THR A 8 25.18 18.91 4.03
N PHE A 9 26.04 17.96 4.40
CA PHE A 9 27.32 18.16 5.06
C PHE A 9 28.38 17.30 4.41
N GLU A 10 29.62 17.73 4.42
CA GLU A 10 30.75 16.89 4.02
C GLU A 10 31.17 15.97 5.18
N VAL A 11 31.73 14.79 4.84
CA VAL A 11 32.22 13.86 5.85
C VAL A 11 33.37 14.49 6.64
N GLY A 12 33.22 14.50 7.97
CA GLY A 12 34.19 15.14 8.86
C GLY A 12 33.85 16.58 9.29
N GLU A 13 32.82 17.19 8.68
CA GLU A 13 32.28 18.46 9.16
C GLU A 13 31.49 18.31 10.46
N PRO A 14 31.48 19.33 11.35
CA PRO A 14 30.66 19.27 12.56
C PRO A 14 29.18 19.35 12.20
N ILE A 15 28.43 18.33 12.69
CA ILE A 15 26.98 18.25 12.47
C ILE A 15 26.27 19.18 13.45
N PRO A 16 25.40 20.10 12.96
CA PRO A 16 24.69 21.01 13.84
C PRO A 16 23.74 20.30 14.81
N VAL A 17 23.58 20.88 15.99
CA VAL A 17 22.76 20.33 17.11
C VAL A 17 21.28 20.14 16.78
N TYR A 18 20.77 20.81 15.74
CA TYR A 18 19.38 20.67 15.31
C TYR A 18 19.15 19.48 14.36
N VAL A 19 20.21 18.76 13.97
CA VAL A 19 20.08 17.55 13.14
C VAL A 19 19.64 16.41 14.04
N GLY A 20 18.52 15.79 13.70
CA GLY A 20 17.97 14.67 14.49
C GLY A 20 18.29 13.30 13.90
N VAL A 21 18.62 13.22 12.60
CA VAL A 21 19.00 11.97 11.94
C VAL A 21 19.96 12.29 10.79
N VAL A 22 20.93 11.41 10.57
CA VAL A 22 21.87 11.48 9.44
C VAL A 22 21.62 10.32 8.50
N ILE A 23 21.60 10.59 7.21
CA ILE A 23 21.52 9.59 6.14
C ILE A 23 22.86 9.60 5.43
N THR A 24 23.52 8.46 5.35
CA THR A 24 24.86 8.32 4.76
C THR A 24 25.07 6.93 4.15
N THR A 25 26.14 6.76 3.39
CA THR A 25 26.53 5.47 2.83
C THR A 25 27.45 4.71 3.79
N LEU A 26 27.56 3.39 3.61
CA LEU A 26 28.42 2.56 4.45
C LEU A 26 29.91 3.04 4.46
N PRO A 27 30.52 3.41 3.32
CA PRO A 27 31.89 3.92 3.31
C PRO A 27 32.08 5.20 4.09
N GLU A 28 31.09 6.08 4.12
CA GLU A 28 31.15 7.39 4.77
C GLU A 28 30.83 7.34 6.27
N ALA A 29 30.05 6.35 6.69
CA ALA A 29 29.55 6.23 8.06
C ALA A 29 30.65 6.24 9.13
N GLY A 30 31.86 5.75 8.79
CA GLY A 30 33.02 5.76 9.68
C GLY A 30 33.58 7.16 9.98
N GLY A 31 33.35 8.14 9.09
CA GLY A 31 33.78 9.54 9.25
C GLY A 31 32.69 10.46 9.83
N VAL A 32 31.47 9.93 10.06
CA VAL A 32 30.36 10.69 10.61
C VAL A 32 30.40 10.65 12.15
N CYS A 33 30.65 11.81 12.77
CA CYS A 33 30.60 11.97 14.23
C CYS A 33 29.17 12.28 14.67
N PHE A 34 28.33 11.25 14.80
CA PHE A 34 26.94 11.35 15.23
C PHE A 34 26.50 10.11 16.02
N ASP A 35 25.40 10.20 16.73
CA ASP A 35 24.83 9.07 17.45
C ASP A 35 24.46 7.94 16.45
N ARG A 36 25.06 6.77 16.62
CA ARG A 36 24.88 5.63 15.71
C ARG A 36 23.42 5.18 15.62
N ASP A 37 22.66 5.35 16.66
CA ASP A 37 21.24 5.02 16.69
C ASP A 37 20.42 5.96 15.78
N HIS A 38 20.95 7.12 15.47
CA HIS A 38 20.34 8.13 14.60
C HIS A 38 21.04 8.25 13.23
N ILE A 39 21.86 7.26 12.83
CA ILE A 39 22.42 7.16 11.49
C ILE A 39 21.66 6.12 10.67
N VAL A 40 21.18 6.50 9.50
CA VAL A 40 20.62 5.59 8.47
C VAL A 40 21.69 5.34 7.44
N ILE A 41 22.14 4.09 7.35
CA ILE A 41 23.07 3.65 6.30
C ILE A 41 22.24 3.22 5.10
N VAL A 42 22.55 3.79 3.93
CA VAL A 42 21.83 3.56 2.66
C VAL A 42 22.56 2.51 1.86
N ASP A 43 21.83 1.54 1.33
CA ASP A 43 22.28 0.63 0.29
C ASP A 43 21.84 1.16 -1.09
N PRO A 44 22.64 1.02 -2.16
CA PRO A 44 22.23 1.40 -3.52
C PRO A 44 20.92 0.74 -4.00
N ALA A 45 20.52 -0.39 -3.41
CA ALA A 45 19.27 -1.06 -3.70
C ALA A 45 18.07 -0.50 -2.95
N ASP A 46 18.29 0.35 -1.93
CA ASP A 46 17.21 0.95 -1.15
C ASP A 46 16.41 1.96 -1.99
N SER A 47 15.08 1.90 -1.93
CA SER A 47 14.24 2.96 -2.50
C SER A 47 14.26 4.22 -1.61
N VAL A 48 14.03 5.38 -2.21
CA VAL A 48 13.96 6.67 -1.48
C VAL A 48 12.91 6.61 -0.36
N ASP A 49 11.76 5.98 -0.62
CA ASP A 49 10.70 5.84 0.38
C ASP A 49 11.17 5.02 1.60
N MET A 50 11.89 3.91 1.38
CA MET A 50 12.46 3.11 2.46
C MET A 50 13.46 3.89 3.31
N ILE A 51 14.31 4.69 2.66
CA ILE A 51 15.29 5.53 3.35
C ILE A 51 14.60 6.57 4.23
N VAL A 52 13.58 7.24 3.67
CA VAL A 52 12.79 8.24 4.40
C VAL A 52 12.04 7.61 5.57
N ASP A 53 11.43 6.45 5.40
CA ASP A 53 10.72 5.76 6.48
C ASP A 53 11.67 5.36 7.61
N ARG A 54 12.84 4.80 7.31
CA ARG A 54 13.90 4.49 8.30
C ARG A 54 14.39 5.75 9.02
N ALA A 55 14.59 6.85 8.29
CA ALA A 55 15.01 8.12 8.88
C ALA A 55 13.95 8.67 9.83
N MET A 56 12.68 8.60 9.46
CA MET A 56 11.57 9.04 10.30
C MET A 56 11.45 8.22 11.58
N LEU A 57 11.64 6.90 11.52
CA LEU A 57 11.61 6.04 12.71
C LEU A 57 12.71 6.44 13.70
N LYS A 58 13.93 6.67 13.20
CA LYS A 58 15.05 7.10 14.02
C LYS A 58 14.86 8.52 14.57
N LEU A 59 14.38 9.45 13.74
CA LEU A 59 14.10 10.84 14.13
C LEU A 59 13.05 10.93 15.26
N LEU A 60 12.08 10.01 15.26
CA LEU A 60 11.00 9.96 16.25
C LEU A 60 11.29 9.01 17.42
N ASP A 61 12.50 8.44 17.45
CA ASP A 61 12.94 7.42 18.45
C ASP A 61 11.94 6.24 18.57
N ILE A 62 11.32 5.87 17.44
CA ILE A 62 10.38 4.76 17.39
C ILE A 62 11.20 3.47 17.24
N ARG A 63 11.41 2.80 18.37
CA ARG A 63 12.11 1.51 18.42
C ARG A 63 11.10 0.44 18.84
N ASP A 64 11.20 -0.72 18.19
CA ASP A 64 10.43 -1.91 18.60
C ASP A 64 8.91 -1.66 18.70
N ALA A 65 8.36 -0.82 17.82
CA ALA A 65 6.96 -0.44 17.82
C ALA A 65 6.06 -1.54 17.22
N ALA A 66 4.81 -1.57 17.67
CA ALA A 66 3.75 -2.26 16.97
C ALA A 66 3.27 -1.37 15.82
N ILE A 67 3.34 -1.88 14.59
CA ILE A 67 2.92 -1.17 13.39
C ILE A 67 1.51 -1.62 13.00
N LEU A 68 0.64 -0.66 12.75
CA LEU A 68 -0.69 -0.87 12.20
C LEU A 68 -0.71 -0.38 10.76
N ILE A 69 -1.10 -1.24 9.83
CA ILE A 69 -1.25 -0.88 8.42
C ILE A 69 -2.74 -0.83 8.12
N GLY A 70 -3.26 0.37 7.90
CA GLY A 70 -4.63 0.60 7.48
C GLY A 70 -4.75 0.60 5.97
N ILE A 71 -5.78 -0.04 5.45
CA ILE A 71 -6.06 -0.17 4.03
C ILE A 71 -7.52 0.20 3.78
N ASP A 72 -7.74 1.18 2.91
CA ASP A 72 -9.07 1.56 2.40
C ASP A 72 -9.27 0.96 1.00
N PRO A 73 -10.07 -0.14 0.87
CA PRO A 73 -10.23 -0.86 -0.38
C PRO A 73 -11.03 -0.07 -1.41
N GLY A 74 -10.40 0.28 -2.52
CA GLY A 74 -11.01 0.94 -3.67
C GLY A 74 -10.23 0.63 -4.95
N GLU A 75 -10.65 1.16 -6.09
CA GLU A 75 -9.89 1.10 -7.34
C GLU A 75 -8.50 1.73 -7.14
N HIS A 76 -8.47 2.86 -6.47
CA HIS A 76 -7.29 3.45 -5.87
C HIS A 76 -7.33 3.20 -4.36
N THR A 77 -6.55 2.25 -3.93
CA THR A 77 -6.50 1.83 -2.54
C THR A 77 -5.58 2.75 -1.74
N GLY A 78 -6.09 3.30 -0.64
CA GLY A 78 -5.29 4.00 0.34
C GLY A 78 -4.57 2.99 1.26
N VAL A 79 -3.28 3.19 1.50
CA VAL A 79 -2.47 2.40 2.43
C VAL A 79 -1.74 3.36 3.37
N ALA A 80 -1.84 3.14 4.67
CA ALA A 80 -1.15 3.94 5.67
C ALA A 80 -0.51 3.05 6.73
N ALA A 81 0.77 3.27 7.02
CA ALA A 81 1.46 2.64 8.14
C ALA A 81 1.57 3.63 9.31
N VAL A 82 1.18 3.20 10.50
CA VAL A 82 1.21 4.03 11.71
C VAL A 82 1.86 3.30 12.89
N ALA A 83 2.55 4.05 13.74
CA ALA A 83 3.06 3.60 15.05
C ALA A 83 2.49 4.49 16.14
N GLY A 84 1.59 3.96 16.96
CA GLY A 84 0.79 4.81 17.86
C GLY A 84 0.05 5.89 17.06
N ASP A 85 0.22 7.16 17.42
CA ASP A 85 -0.40 8.30 16.72
C ASP A 85 0.46 8.85 15.56
N VAL A 86 1.62 8.24 15.29
CA VAL A 86 2.55 8.71 14.27
C VAL A 86 2.28 8.00 12.95
N VAL A 87 2.02 8.77 11.90
CA VAL A 87 1.93 8.28 10.52
C VAL A 87 3.35 8.15 9.95
N LEU A 88 3.78 6.92 9.69
CA LEU A 88 5.10 6.60 9.15
C LEU A 88 5.14 6.75 7.62
N SER A 89 4.23 6.09 6.93
CA SER A 89 4.12 6.19 5.47
C SER A 89 2.67 6.17 4.99
N THR A 90 2.45 6.73 3.82
CA THR A 90 1.13 6.73 3.17
C THR A 90 1.30 6.55 1.67
N HIS A 91 0.48 5.69 1.09
CA HIS A 91 0.48 5.40 -0.34
C HIS A 91 -0.95 5.39 -0.88
N ARG A 92 -1.08 5.76 -2.14
CA ARG A 92 -2.31 5.61 -2.91
C ARG A 92 -1.96 4.86 -4.18
N VAL A 93 -2.35 3.60 -4.25
CA VAL A 93 -1.92 2.68 -5.30
C VAL A 93 -3.10 1.90 -5.87
N PRO A 94 -3.01 1.39 -7.11
CA PRO A 94 -3.96 0.42 -7.63
C PRO A 94 -4.04 -0.82 -6.71
N ALA A 95 -5.22 -1.44 -6.61
CA ALA A 95 -5.43 -2.60 -5.74
C ALA A 95 -4.42 -3.75 -6.00
N VAL A 96 -3.99 -3.93 -7.23
CA VAL A 96 -3.01 -4.96 -7.63
C VAL A 96 -1.60 -4.73 -7.06
N GLU A 97 -1.25 -3.50 -6.70
CA GLU A 97 0.06 -3.12 -6.16
C GLU A 97 0.10 -3.12 -4.63
N VAL A 98 -1.06 -3.29 -3.97
CA VAL A 98 -1.16 -3.21 -2.49
C VAL A 98 -0.28 -4.24 -1.81
N TYR A 99 -0.25 -5.49 -2.30
CA TYR A 99 0.59 -6.54 -1.74
C TYR A 99 2.07 -6.12 -1.70
N GLN A 100 2.60 -5.66 -2.83
CA GLN A 100 4.00 -5.22 -2.94
C GLN A 100 4.29 -3.98 -2.10
N THR A 101 3.32 -3.08 -2.00
CA THR A 101 3.43 -1.87 -1.17
C THR A 101 3.51 -2.23 0.32
N VAL A 102 2.64 -3.12 0.79
CA VAL A 102 2.64 -3.60 2.19
C VAL A 102 3.90 -4.40 2.50
N ASP A 103 4.33 -5.29 1.61
CA ASP A 103 5.57 -6.06 1.78
C ASP A 103 6.78 -5.14 1.90
N ARG A 104 6.90 -4.12 1.04
CA ARG A 104 7.94 -3.08 1.13
C ARG A 104 7.91 -2.33 2.45
N ILE A 105 6.74 -1.91 2.91
CA ILE A 105 6.58 -1.24 4.20
C ILE A 105 7.09 -2.15 5.32
N MET A 106 6.72 -3.43 5.31
CA MET A 106 7.15 -4.38 6.33
C MET A 106 8.68 -4.63 6.32
N GLN A 107 9.31 -4.61 5.14
CA GLN A 107 10.76 -4.74 5.01
C GLN A 107 11.51 -3.47 5.44
N SER A 108 10.92 -2.29 5.25
CA SER A 108 11.56 -1.02 5.57
C SER A 108 11.49 -0.64 7.04
N ILE A 109 10.49 -1.14 7.77
CA ILE A 109 10.19 -0.74 9.14
C ILE A 109 10.50 -1.90 10.09
N PRO A 110 11.58 -1.83 10.90
CA PRO A 110 11.83 -2.81 11.95
C PRO A 110 10.75 -2.68 13.02
N ALA A 111 9.81 -3.62 13.02
CA ALA A 111 8.65 -3.61 13.91
C ALA A 111 8.64 -4.86 14.80
N ARG A 112 8.23 -4.70 16.07
CA ARG A 112 7.98 -5.83 16.98
C ARG A 112 6.82 -6.70 16.48
N SER A 113 5.82 -6.07 15.94
CA SER A 113 4.65 -6.73 15.36
C SER A 113 3.99 -5.85 14.30
N VAL A 114 3.40 -6.50 13.29
CA VAL A 114 2.61 -5.83 12.25
C VAL A 114 1.21 -6.40 12.26
N ASN A 115 0.19 -5.53 12.29
CA ASN A 115 -1.19 -5.89 12.07
C ASN A 115 -1.74 -5.10 10.88
N ILE A 116 -2.46 -5.77 10.00
CA ILE A 116 -3.15 -5.13 8.88
C ILE A 116 -4.62 -4.96 9.22
N ARG A 117 -5.16 -3.78 8.98
CA ARG A 117 -6.57 -3.44 9.14
C ARG A 117 -7.15 -2.99 7.83
N ILE A 118 -8.22 -3.63 7.40
CA ILE A 118 -8.86 -3.40 6.10
C ILE A 118 -10.28 -2.91 6.33
N GLY A 119 -10.64 -1.79 5.70
CA GLY A 119 -11.98 -1.24 5.73
C GLY A 119 -13.00 -2.07 4.94
N HIS A 120 -14.27 -1.75 5.11
CA HIS A 120 -15.36 -2.49 4.46
C HIS A 120 -15.44 -2.25 2.95
N GLY A 121 -15.02 -1.13 2.40
CA GLY A 121 -14.89 -0.75 0.98
C GLY A 121 -15.53 -1.69 -0.07
N ALA A 122 -15.04 -1.67 -1.29
CA ALA A 122 -15.53 -2.54 -2.38
C ALA A 122 -15.30 -4.04 -2.06
N ARG A 123 -16.39 -4.78 -1.92
CA ARG A 123 -16.40 -6.18 -1.43
C ARG A 123 -15.41 -7.10 -2.17
N LEU A 124 -15.39 -7.07 -3.48
CA LEU A 124 -14.50 -7.94 -4.27
C LEU A 124 -13.04 -7.57 -4.06
N ILE A 125 -12.70 -6.29 -4.17
CA ILE A 125 -11.34 -5.77 -3.96
C ILE A 125 -10.87 -6.11 -2.56
N ARG A 126 -11.69 -5.85 -1.54
CA ARG A 126 -11.41 -6.20 -0.14
C ARG A 126 -11.09 -7.69 0.01
N THR A 127 -11.91 -8.58 -0.54
CA THR A 127 -11.71 -10.02 -0.43
C THR A 127 -10.43 -10.48 -1.14
N GLN A 128 -10.14 -9.92 -2.31
CA GLN A 128 -8.88 -10.17 -3.03
C GLN A 128 -7.67 -9.70 -2.21
N LEU A 129 -7.74 -8.50 -1.61
CA LEU A 129 -6.70 -7.95 -0.75
C LEU A 129 -6.46 -8.82 0.48
N ILE A 130 -7.52 -9.23 1.20
CA ILE A 130 -7.41 -10.14 2.36
C ILE A 130 -6.65 -11.41 1.94
N ASN A 131 -7.11 -12.08 0.88
CA ASN A 131 -6.52 -13.34 0.44
C ASN A 131 -5.07 -13.20 -0.03
N SER A 132 -4.70 -12.08 -0.65
CA SER A 132 -3.33 -11.82 -1.06
C SER A 132 -2.42 -11.51 0.13
N LEU A 133 -2.86 -10.65 1.04
CA LEU A 133 -2.09 -10.19 2.18
C LEU A 133 -1.90 -11.25 3.27
N LEU A 134 -2.81 -12.24 3.38
CA LEU A 134 -2.62 -13.41 4.26
C LEU A 134 -1.32 -14.18 3.97
N LYS A 135 -0.81 -14.11 2.74
CA LYS A 135 0.48 -14.73 2.35
C LYS A 135 1.68 -14.10 3.05
N LEU A 136 1.55 -12.88 3.58
CA LEU A 136 2.58 -12.23 4.37
C LEU A 136 2.73 -12.79 5.79
N GLY A 137 1.84 -13.70 6.21
CA GLY A 137 1.89 -14.35 7.52
C GLY A 137 1.56 -13.43 8.70
N VAL A 138 0.92 -12.27 8.44
CA VAL A 138 0.54 -11.29 9.45
C VAL A 138 -0.95 -11.35 9.74
N ARG A 139 -1.33 -10.87 10.93
CA ARG A 139 -2.73 -10.79 11.32
C ARG A 139 -3.47 -9.73 10.52
N ILE A 140 -4.63 -10.11 9.98
CA ILE A 140 -5.52 -9.21 9.25
C ILE A 140 -6.83 -9.04 10.02
N GLU A 141 -7.25 -7.81 10.18
CA GLU A 141 -8.51 -7.44 10.83
C GLU A 141 -9.41 -6.68 9.85
N LEU A 142 -10.68 -7.05 9.79
CA LEU A 142 -11.70 -6.29 9.06
C LEU A 142 -12.32 -5.25 10.01
N VAL A 143 -12.37 -4.01 9.56
CA VAL A 143 -12.79 -2.85 10.35
C VAL A 143 -14.13 -2.33 9.85
N ASP A 144 -15.06 -2.11 10.77
CA ASP A 144 -16.32 -1.43 10.47
C ASP A 144 -16.13 0.10 10.54
N GLU A 145 -16.35 0.76 9.42
CA GLU A 145 -16.22 2.22 9.25
C GLU A 145 -17.55 2.98 9.42
N THR A 146 -18.62 2.31 9.85
CA THR A 146 -19.95 2.89 9.94
C THR A 146 -19.91 4.19 10.78
N GLY A 147 -20.39 5.30 10.18
CA GLY A 147 -20.43 6.61 10.82
C GLY A 147 -19.14 7.44 10.74
N THR A 148 -18.17 7.03 9.90
CA THR A 148 -16.84 7.66 9.86
C THR A 148 -16.45 8.26 8.51
N THR A 149 -17.40 8.63 7.65
CA THR A 149 -17.11 9.17 6.31
C THR A 149 -16.24 10.44 6.38
N PRO A 150 -15.06 10.46 5.75
CA PRO A 150 -14.25 11.66 5.67
C PRO A 150 -14.95 12.70 4.79
N THR A 151 -15.01 13.95 5.26
CA THR A 151 -15.56 15.06 4.47
C THR A 151 -14.50 15.61 3.52
N GLY A 152 -14.73 15.49 2.22
CA GLY A 152 -14.11 16.20 1.09
C GLY A 152 -12.58 16.36 1.05
N GLY A 153 -11.95 16.14 -0.09
CA GLY A 153 -10.54 16.45 -0.35
C GLY A 153 -9.80 15.45 -1.25
N ARG A 154 -8.64 15.84 -1.77
CA ARG A 154 -7.83 15.06 -2.73
C ARG A 154 -7.25 13.75 -2.18
N ASP A 155 -7.12 13.62 -0.84
CA ASP A 155 -6.44 12.49 -0.20
C ASP A 155 -7.41 11.67 0.67
N LEU A 156 -8.66 11.52 0.22
CA LEU A 156 -9.71 10.81 0.98
C LEU A 156 -9.30 9.37 1.30
N ASP A 157 -8.78 8.64 0.32
CA ASP A 157 -8.36 7.24 0.47
C ASP A 157 -7.24 7.09 1.52
N ILE A 158 -6.28 8.04 1.52
CA ILE A 158 -5.18 8.05 2.51
C ILE A 158 -5.72 8.36 3.91
N ARG A 159 -6.61 9.35 4.03
CA ARG A 159 -7.20 9.71 5.33
C ARG A 159 -8.07 8.59 5.88
N ALA A 160 -8.83 7.92 5.02
CA ALA A 160 -9.58 6.72 5.39
C ALA A 160 -8.63 5.60 5.87
N ALA A 161 -7.55 5.31 5.13
CA ALA A 161 -6.56 4.32 5.53
C ALA A 161 -5.92 4.62 6.90
N ILE A 162 -5.54 5.88 7.18
CA ILE A 162 -5.02 6.28 8.49
C ILE A 162 -6.05 6.01 9.59
N LYS A 163 -7.32 6.35 9.35
CA LYS A 163 -8.40 6.14 10.32
C LYS A 163 -8.65 4.65 10.55
N ILE A 164 -8.71 3.84 9.48
CA ILE A 164 -8.84 2.39 9.54
C ILE A 164 -7.71 1.78 10.38
N ALA A 165 -6.47 2.28 10.24
CA ALA A 165 -5.34 1.82 11.04
C ALA A 165 -5.57 1.97 12.55
N HIS A 166 -6.33 2.97 12.99
CA HIS A 166 -6.62 3.22 14.43
C HIS A 166 -7.87 2.51 14.96
N LEU A 167 -8.77 2.06 14.08
CA LEU A 167 -9.99 1.38 14.50
C LEU A 167 -9.71 -0.09 14.82
N LYS A 168 -10.41 -0.63 15.81
CA LYS A 168 -10.35 -2.06 16.13
C LYS A 168 -11.21 -2.85 15.13
N GLY A 169 -10.67 -3.96 14.64
CA GLY A 169 -11.35 -4.85 13.71
C GLY A 169 -11.52 -6.27 14.28
N VAL A 170 -12.19 -7.10 13.50
CA VAL A 170 -12.35 -8.53 13.75
C VAL A 170 -11.36 -9.30 12.91
N SER A 171 -10.60 -10.23 13.50
CA SER A 171 -9.63 -11.04 12.77
C SER A 171 -10.32 -11.89 11.70
N VAL A 172 -9.77 -11.88 10.50
CA VAL A 172 -10.30 -12.60 9.35
C VAL A 172 -9.25 -13.53 8.75
N GLY A 173 -9.73 -14.70 8.27
CA GLY A 173 -8.93 -15.64 7.49
C GLY A 173 -9.26 -15.56 6.00
N GLN A 174 -8.83 -16.57 5.27
CA GLN A 174 -9.10 -16.71 3.84
C GLN A 174 -10.60 -16.71 3.55
N GLN A 175 -10.99 -15.96 2.54
CA GLN A 175 -12.38 -15.78 2.13
C GLN A 175 -12.62 -16.34 0.73
N SER A 176 -13.77 -17.00 0.53
CA SER A 176 -14.21 -17.40 -0.80
C SER A 176 -14.71 -16.19 -1.59
N ILE A 177 -14.37 -16.13 -2.87
CA ILE A 177 -14.86 -15.10 -3.78
C ILE A 177 -15.94 -15.72 -4.66
N THR A 178 -17.19 -15.33 -4.41
CA THR A 178 -18.33 -15.69 -5.28
C THR A 178 -18.91 -14.38 -5.82
N PRO A 179 -18.55 -13.99 -7.07
CA PRO A 179 -19.03 -12.74 -7.64
C PRO A 179 -20.54 -12.80 -7.89
N THR A 180 -21.24 -11.71 -7.58
CA THR A 180 -22.66 -11.55 -7.95
C THR A 180 -22.77 -11.15 -9.43
N SER A 181 -23.97 -11.35 -10.02
CA SER A 181 -24.23 -10.92 -11.40
C SER A 181 -24.06 -9.41 -11.60
N GLY A 182 -24.35 -8.61 -10.57
CA GLY A 182 -24.13 -7.15 -10.60
C GLY A 182 -22.64 -6.79 -10.63
N GLU A 183 -21.80 -7.47 -9.83
CA GLU A 183 -20.34 -7.25 -9.83
C GLU A 183 -19.70 -7.68 -11.15
N ILE A 184 -20.17 -8.78 -11.73
CA ILE A 184 -19.71 -9.19 -13.08
C ILE A 184 -20.07 -8.15 -14.12
N ARG A 185 -21.30 -7.63 -14.11
CA ARG A 185 -21.72 -6.58 -15.03
C ARG A 185 -20.89 -5.31 -14.84
N LEU A 186 -20.63 -4.89 -13.60
CA LEU A 186 -19.80 -3.72 -13.33
C LEU A 186 -18.38 -3.87 -13.91
N ILE A 187 -17.77 -5.06 -13.80
CA ILE A 187 -16.46 -5.34 -14.39
C ILE A 187 -16.52 -5.27 -15.93
N GLN A 188 -17.62 -5.76 -16.53
CA GLN A 188 -17.84 -5.65 -17.97
C GLN A 188 -18.02 -4.20 -18.42
N ASP A 189 -18.75 -3.38 -17.66
CA ASP A 189 -18.92 -1.95 -17.93
C ASP A 189 -17.57 -1.21 -17.83
N HIS A 190 -16.76 -1.49 -16.79
CA HIS A 190 -15.41 -0.94 -16.67
C HIS A 190 -14.49 -1.38 -17.83
N SER A 191 -14.63 -2.60 -18.34
CA SER A 191 -13.84 -3.03 -19.50
C SER A 191 -14.18 -2.21 -20.76
N ARG A 192 -15.45 -1.84 -20.91
CA ARG A 192 -15.92 -1.00 -22.00
C ARG A 192 -15.39 0.44 -21.85
N GLU A 193 -15.40 0.98 -20.64
CA GLU A 193 -14.84 2.31 -20.36
C GLU A 193 -13.34 2.36 -20.63
N GLN A 194 -12.57 1.37 -20.17
CA GLN A 194 -11.11 1.31 -20.39
C GLN A 194 -10.72 1.06 -21.83
N SER A 195 -11.57 0.41 -22.63
CA SER A 195 -11.37 0.23 -24.06
C SER A 195 -11.96 1.37 -24.91
N VAL A 196 -12.35 2.48 -24.30
CA VAL A 196 -12.95 3.66 -24.97
C VAL A 196 -14.22 3.28 -25.76
N GLY A 197 -15.00 2.33 -25.25
CA GLY A 197 -16.24 1.88 -25.86
C GLY A 197 -16.09 0.77 -26.91
N GLU A 198 -14.86 0.35 -27.23
CA GLU A 198 -14.58 -0.61 -28.29
C GLU A 198 -14.98 -2.04 -27.94
N LEU A 199 -14.83 -2.44 -26.66
CA LEU A 199 -14.90 -3.84 -26.27
C LEU A 199 -15.54 -4.05 -24.91
N THR A 200 -16.33 -5.10 -24.80
CA THR A 200 -16.84 -5.60 -23.52
C THR A 200 -16.37 -7.04 -23.31
N ILE A 201 -15.63 -7.31 -22.25
CA ILE A 201 -15.10 -8.64 -21.98
C ILE A 201 -16.24 -9.65 -21.71
N SER A 202 -16.01 -10.90 -22.07
CA SER A 202 -16.95 -12.00 -21.82
C SER A 202 -17.18 -12.19 -20.33
N ARG A 203 -18.33 -12.81 -19.97
CA ARG A 203 -18.67 -13.15 -18.59
C ARG A 203 -17.56 -14.01 -17.92
N VAL A 204 -17.00 -14.96 -18.67
CA VAL A 204 -15.93 -15.84 -18.18
C VAL A 204 -14.68 -15.04 -17.80
N LEU A 205 -14.29 -14.08 -18.63
CA LEU A 205 -13.16 -13.20 -18.33
C LEU A 205 -13.47 -12.28 -17.14
N ALA A 206 -14.69 -11.73 -17.07
CA ALA A 206 -15.11 -10.93 -15.93
C ALA A 206 -15.11 -11.72 -14.61
N GLU A 207 -15.50 -12.99 -14.60
CA GLU A 207 -15.40 -13.87 -13.43
C GLU A 207 -13.94 -14.14 -13.02
N ARG A 208 -13.02 -14.27 -13.98
CA ARG A 208 -11.59 -14.39 -13.70
C ARG A 208 -11.00 -13.10 -13.10
N VAL A 209 -11.43 -11.94 -13.58
CA VAL A 209 -11.06 -10.64 -12.99
C VAL A 209 -11.63 -10.52 -11.57
N ALA A 210 -12.90 -10.81 -11.38
CA ALA A 210 -13.58 -10.76 -10.08
C ALA A 210 -12.92 -11.66 -9.02
N THR A 211 -12.34 -12.79 -9.46
CA THR A 211 -11.65 -13.72 -8.56
C THR A 211 -10.16 -13.43 -8.40
N GLY A 212 -9.64 -12.35 -9.00
CA GLY A 212 -8.23 -11.97 -8.94
C GLY A 212 -7.28 -12.88 -9.72
N LYS A 213 -7.81 -13.74 -10.60
CA LYS A 213 -7.02 -14.65 -11.46
C LYS A 213 -6.48 -13.96 -12.71
N LEU A 214 -6.99 -12.78 -13.02
CA LEU A 214 -6.66 -12.00 -14.20
C LEU A 214 -6.83 -10.51 -13.89
N SER A 215 -5.96 -9.66 -14.41
CA SER A 215 -6.20 -8.22 -14.37
C SER A 215 -7.25 -7.81 -15.41
N LEU A 216 -7.94 -6.68 -15.19
CA LEU A 216 -8.90 -6.18 -16.18
C LEU A 216 -8.21 -5.85 -17.51
N ARG A 217 -6.99 -5.33 -17.45
CA ARG A 217 -6.17 -5.02 -18.63
C ARG A 217 -5.84 -6.27 -19.45
N ASP A 218 -5.42 -7.35 -18.78
CA ASP A 218 -5.13 -8.61 -19.45
C ASP A 218 -6.39 -9.24 -20.04
N ALA A 219 -7.52 -9.15 -19.33
CA ALA A 219 -8.81 -9.62 -19.81
C ALA A 219 -9.24 -8.91 -21.10
N ILE A 220 -9.05 -7.57 -21.16
CA ILE A 220 -9.31 -6.77 -22.38
C ILE A 220 -8.39 -7.23 -23.53
N SER A 221 -7.11 -7.44 -23.25
CA SER A 221 -6.16 -7.90 -24.27
C SER A 221 -6.52 -9.29 -24.81
N ILE A 222 -6.90 -10.22 -23.93
CA ILE A 222 -7.33 -11.58 -24.33
C ILE A 222 -8.58 -11.51 -25.21
N GLN A 223 -9.57 -10.70 -24.81
CA GLN A 223 -10.81 -10.57 -25.58
C GLN A 223 -10.56 -9.96 -26.96
N ARG A 224 -9.70 -8.92 -27.05
CA ARG A 224 -9.34 -8.28 -28.32
C ARG A 224 -8.69 -9.27 -29.29
N ASN A 225 -7.70 -10.02 -28.83
CA ASN A 225 -7.02 -11.01 -29.66
C ASN A 225 -7.98 -12.10 -30.16
N ALA A 226 -8.98 -12.50 -29.34
CA ALA A 226 -9.97 -13.49 -29.77
C ALA A 226 -10.90 -12.95 -30.86
N GLU A 227 -11.33 -11.69 -30.78
CA GLU A 227 -12.18 -11.03 -31.78
C GLU A 227 -11.43 -10.80 -33.12
N GLU A 228 -10.13 -10.49 -33.07
CA GLU A 228 -9.28 -10.34 -34.24
C GLU A 228 -9.13 -11.69 -34.99
N MET A 229 -8.92 -12.80 -34.27
CA MET A 229 -8.81 -14.14 -34.86
C MET A 229 -10.11 -14.60 -35.51
N ASP A 230 -11.28 -14.27 -34.93
CA ASP A 230 -12.58 -14.61 -35.49
C ASP A 230 -12.93 -13.77 -36.75
N THR A 231 -12.26 -12.64 -36.93
CA THR A 231 -12.50 -11.75 -38.10
C THR A 231 -11.63 -12.14 -39.31
N GLU A 232 -10.54 -12.91 -39.12
CA GLU A 232 -9.64 -13.37 -40.17
C GLU A 232 -10.04 -14.76 -40.74
N CYS A 233 -11.07 -15.42 -40.26
CA CYS A 233 -11.66 -16.66 -40.77
C CYS A 233 -12.91 -16.41 -41.57
#